data_fcafdd44070af884e824480e8604c6c6
#
_entry.id   fcafdd44070af884e824480e8604c6c6
#
_cell.length_a   1.000
_cell.length_b   1.000
_cell.length_c   1.000
_cell.angle_alpha   90.00
_cell.angle_beta   90.00
_cell.angle_gamma   90.00
#
_symmetry.space_group_name_H-M   'P 1'
#
loop_
_entity.id
_entity.type
_entity.pdbx_description
1 polymer ?
#
loop_
_entity_poly.entity_id
_entity_poly.type
_entity_poly.pdbx_seq_one_letter_code
_entity_poly.pdbx_strand_id
1 'polypeptide(L)'
;DAEARLSEALAGGARHIGFKDVGLPLASLKLLADQIRASGGVSYLEVVSLDAERELESAEAAVKLDVDCLLGGTNATEVIKIISSNPLRYFPFPGRVVGHPSVLEGSIEQITESAEALTGLEGVHGLDLLAYRFEGDTPALMKSVCEKSKKPVVIAGSIDSAERIMAAASAGATAFTVGTAALAGDFPADSSGLISQVHSLMSITARARQISTFPRRIALV
;
A
#
# COMPACT_ATOMS: atom_id res chain seq x y z
N ASP A 1 16.13 -11.67 -6.47
CA ASP A 1 16.21 -12.39 -5.20
C ASP A 1 15.54 -11.57 -4.08
N ALA A 2 14.37 -12.03 -3.61
CA ALA A 2 13.53 -11.28 -2.66
C ALA A 2 14.21 -11.11 -1.29
N GLU A 3 14.93 -12.12 -0.80
CA GLU A 3 15.62 -12.06 0.49
C GLU A 3 16.75 -11.03 0.50
N ALA A 4 17.51 -10.94 -0.60
CA ALA A 4 18.55 -9.93 -0.73
C ALA A 4 17.95 -8.51 -0.75
N ARG A 5 16.85 -8.31 -1.48
CA ARG A 5 16.13 -7.02 -1.51
C ARG A 5 15.54 -6.65 -0.14
N LEU A 6 15.00 -7.63 0.56
CA LEU A 6 14.54 -7.43 1.95
C LEU A 6 15.69 -6.98 2.86
N SER A 7 16.84 -7.67 2.78
CA SER A 7 18.01 -7.33 3.57
C SER A 7 18.51 -5.90 3.28
N GLU A 8 18.57 -5.50 2.00
CA GLU A 8 18.94 -4.15 1.58
C GLU A 8 17.92 -3.09 2.11
N ALA A 9 16.62 -3.37 1.99
CA ALA A 9 15.58 -2.46 2.47
C ALA A 9 15.67 -2.26 3.99
N LEU A 10 15.85 -3.33 4.75
CA LEU A 10 16.03 -3.29 6.20
C LEU A 10 17.30 -2.53 6.60
N ALA A 11 18.42 -2.77 5.89
CA ALA A 11 19.68 -2.05 6.09
C ALA A 11 19.52 -0.55 5.81
N GLY A 12 18.70 -0.16 4.81
CA GLY A 12 18.33 1.21 4.51
C GLY A 12 17.39 1.86 5.54
N GLY A 13 16.91 1.10 6.52
CA GLY A 13 16.05 1.61 7.58
C GLY A 13 14.54 1.43 7.32
N ALA A 14 14.13 0.76 6.24
CA ALA A 14 12.72 0.44 6.02
C ALA A 14 12.17 -0.41 7.19
N ARG A 15 10.94 -0.10 7.61
CA ARG A 15 10.23 -0.83 8.68
C ARG A 15 8.83 -1.23 8.28
N HIS A 16 8.32 -0.70 7.18
CA HIS A 16 7.07 -1.09 6.57
C HIS A 16 7.41 -1.71 5.22
N ILE A 17 7.24 -3.01 5.07
CA ILE A 17 7.71 -3.74 3.90
C ILE A 17 6.61 -4.67 3.43
N GLY A 18 6.29 -4.58 2.13
CA GLY A 18 5.30 -5.41 1.49
C GLY A 18 5.87 -6.29 0.40
N PHE A 19 5.11 -7.31 0.09
CA PHE A 19 5.36 -8.22 -1.01
C PHE A 19 4.02 -8.68 -1.60
N LYS A 20 4.09 -9.17 -2.83
CA LYS A 20 2.92 -9.70 -3.53
C LYS A 20 2.74 -11.17 -3.23
N ASP A 21 1.50 -11.64 -3.34
CA ASP A 21 1.13 -13.05 -3.15
C ASP A 21 1.50 -13.95 -4.33
N VAL A 22 2.16 -13.40 -5.34
CA VAL A 22 2.55 -14.09 -6.58
C VAL A 22 4.06 -14.15 -6.76
N GLY A 23 4.51 -15.12 -7.57
CA GLY A 23 5.91 -15.23 -7.99
C GLY A 23 6.81 -16.02 -7.05
N LEU A 24 6.38 -16.34 -5.82
CA LEU A 24 7.12 -17.19 -4.87
C LEU A 24 6.19 -18.22 -4.20
N PRO A 25 6.72 -19.38 -3.81
CA PRO A 25 5.98 -20.33 -2.99
C PRO A 25 5.60 -19.74 -1.63
N LEU A 26 4.46 -20.17 -1.08
CA LEU A 26 3.96 -19.70 0.22
C LEU A 26 4.99 -19.81 1.36
N ALA A 27 5.78 -20.88 1.36
CA ALA A 27 6.85 -21.08 2.35
C ALA A 27 7.93 -19.99 2.28
N SER A 28 8.28 -19.52 1.06
CA SER A 28 9.25 -18.43 0.89
C SER A 28 8.64 -17.08 1.31
N LEU A 29 7.36 -16.87 1.02
CA LEU A 29 6.64 -15.66 1.49
C LEU A 29 6.55 -15.64 3.02
N LYS A 30 6.35 -16.80 3.66
CA LYS A 30 6.36 -16.92 5.13
C LYS A 30 7.71 -16.53 5.72
N LEU A 31 8.82 -16.97 5.12
CA LEU A 31 10.16 -16.59 5.56
C LEU A 31 10.37 -15.07 5.47
N LEU A 32 9.89 -14.40 4.39
CA LEU A 32 9.96 -12.95 4.27
C LEU A 32 9.15 -12.25 5.38
N ALA A 33 7.91 -12.70 5.63
CA ALA A 33 7.07 -12.14 6.69
C ALA A 33 7.74 -12.29 8.08
N ASP A 34 8.30 -13.45 8.37
CA ASP A 34 8.99 -13.72 9.64
C ASP A 34 10.26 -12.88 9.81
N GLN A 35 11.05 -12.68 8.74
CA GLN A 35 12.23 -11.81 8.76
C GLN A 35 11.85 -10.34 8.99
N ILE A 36 10.79 -9.84 8.34
CA ILE A 36 10.27 -8.49 8.55
C ILE A 36 9.88 -8.32 10.03
N ARG A 37 9.11 -9.25 10.58
CA ARG A 37 8.69 -9.23 11.98
C ARG A 37 9.88 -9.31 12.95
N ALA A 38 10.84 -10.20 12.70
CA ALA A 38 12.03 -10.34 13.54
C ALA A 38 12.89 -9.06 13.57
N SER A 39 12.81 -8.24 12.50
CA SER A 39 13.48 -6.92 12.45
C SER A 39 12.70 -5.80 13.17
N GLY A 40 11.54 -6.10 13.76
CA GLY A 40 10.63 -5.11 14.33
C GLY A 40 9.86 -4.32 13.28
N GLY A 41 9.78 -4.83 12.04
CA GLY A 41 9.04 -4.24 10.94
C GLY A 41 7.56 -4.63 10.95
N VAL A 42 6.80 -4.00 10.07
CA VAL A 42 5.39 -4.27 9.77
C VAL A 42 5.31 -4.86 8.36
N SER A 43 4.67 -6.02 8.24
CA SER A 43 4.56 -6.77 6.99
C SER A 43 3.23 -6.49 6.28
N TYR A 44 3.30 -6.39 4.94
CA TYR A 44 2.14 -6.15 4.09
C TYR A 44 2.09 -7.19 2.98
N LEU A 45 0.89 -7.73 2.72
CA LEU A 45 0.62 -8.52 1.52
C LEU A 45 -0.24 -7.68 0.57
N GLU A 46 0.18 -7.54 -0.69
CA GLU A 46 -0.59 -6.87 -1.73
C GLU A 46 -1.33 -7.90 -2.58
N VAL A 47 -2.66 -7.77 -2.68
CA VAL A 47 -3.50 -8.55 -3.59
C VAL A 47 -3.27 -8.07 -5.02
N VAL A 48 -2.86 -8.98 -5.89
CA VAL A 48 -2.57 -8.66 -7.31
C VAL A 48 -3.75 -8.98 -8.22
N SER A 49 -4.51 -10.02 -7.90
CA SER A 49 -5.61 -10.48 -8.75
C SER A 49 -6.86 -9.63 -8.55
N LEU A 50 -7.57 -9.40 -9.66
CA LEU A 50 -8.94 -8.83 -9.66
C LEU A 50 -10.01 -9.92 -9.80
N ASP A 51 -9.59 -11.18 -9.89
CA ASP A 51 -10.49 -12.35 -9.87
C ASP A 51 -10.92 -12.62 -8.42
N ALA A 52 -12.23 -12.73 -8.19
CA ALA A 52 -12.78 -12.83 -6.85
C ALA A 52 -12.28 -14.07 -6.09
N GLU A 53 -12.17 -15.24 -6.73
CA GLU A 53 -11.72 -16.48 -6.11
C GLU A 53 -10.26 -16.34 -5.67
N ARG A 54 -9.40 -15.83 -6.55
CA ARG A 54 -7.99 -15.59 -6.23
C ARG A 54 -7.77 -14.51 -5.18
N GLU A 55 -8.62 -13.47 -5.15
CA GLU A 55 -8.58 -12.48 -4.08
C GLU A 55 -8.84 -13.12 -2.70
N LEU A 56 -9.81 -14.05 -2.63
CA LEU A 56 -10.08 -14.78 -1.40
C LEU A 56 -8.95 -15.73 -1.02
N GLU A 57 -8.32 -16.40 -1.98
CA GLU A 57 -7.08 -17.17 -1.76
C GLU A 57 -5.96 -16.31 -1.19
N SER A 58 -5.81 -15.07 -1.69
CA SER A 58 -4.84 -14.10 -1.18
C SER A 58 -5.14 -13.69 0.27
N ALA A 59 -6.42 -13.52 0.62
CA ALA A 59 -6.82 -13.22 1.99
C ALA A 59 -6.51 -14.40 2.95
N GLU A 60 -6.76 -15.65 2.51
CA GLU A 60 -6.36 -16.85 3.27
C GLU A 60 -4.83 -16.96 3.41
N ALA A 61 -4.09 -16.63 2.33
CA ALA A 61 -2.64 -16.62 2.37
C ALA A 61 -2.14 -15.57 3.37
N ALA A 62 -2.71 -14.36 3.41
CA ALA A 62 -2.37 -13.33 4.37
C ALA A 62 -2.51 -13.81 5.83
N VAL A 63 -3.59 -14.54 6.14
CA VAL A 63 -3.80 -15.16 7.46
C VAL A 63 -2.75 -16.24 7.75
N LYS A 64 -2.48 -17.14 6.79
CA LYS A 64 -1.48 -18.22 6.94
C LYS A 64 -0.06 -17.68 7.09
N LEU A 65 0.26 -16.60 6.41
CA LEU A 65 1.56 -15.90 6.48
C LEU A 65 1.71 -15.10 7.77
N ASP A 66 0.61 -14.82 8.46
CA ASP A 66 0.55 -13.98 9.67
C ASP A 66 1.14 -12.59 9.42
N VAL A 67 0.76 -11.97 8.29
CA VAL A 67 1.16 -10.60 7.97
C VAL A 67 0.32 -9.58 8.76
N ASP A 68 0.87 -8.40 8.97
CA ASP A 68 0.20 -7.35 9.73
C ASP A 68 -0.91 -6.64 8.95
N CYS A 69 -0.75 -6.55 7.62
CA CYS A 69 -1.67 -5.82 6.76
C CYS A 69 -1.91 -6.53 5.43
N LEU A 70 -3.15 -6.47 4.94
CA LEU A 70 -3.56 -6.84 3.60
C LEU A 70 -3.95 -5.59 2.83
N LEU A 71 -3.34 -5.34 1.68
CA LEU A 71 -3.61 -4.21 0.80
C LEU A 71 -4.30 -4.68 -0.48
N GLY A 72 -5.22 -3.89 -0.98
CA GLY A 72 -5.90 -4.15 -2.24
C GLY A 72 -7.11 -5.05 -2.14
N GLY A 73 -7.58 -5.50 -3.30
CA GLY A 73 -8.82 -6.27 -3.44
C GLY A 73 -10.07 -5.40 -3.57
N THR A 74 -11.12 -5.99 -4.11
CA THR A 74 -12.39 -5.31 -4.42
C THR A 74 -13.61 -6.02 -3.80
N ASN A 75 -13.44 -7.21 -3.22
CA ASN A 75 -14.50 -8.02 -2.62
C ASN A 75 -14.48 -7.93 -1.08
N ALA A 76 -14.47 -6.69 -0.56
CA ALA A 76 -14.23 -6.40 0.85
C ALA A 76 -15.10 -7.22 1.81
N THR A 77 -16.39 -7.39 1.52
CA THR A 77 -17.32 -8.13 2.37
C THR A 77 -16.91 -9.59 2.56
N GLU A 78 -16.45 -10.25 1.50
CA GLU A 78 -16.04 -11.65 1.55
C GLU A 78 -14.66 -11.79 2.21
N VAL A 79 -13.73 -10.89 1.89
CA VAL A 79 -12.40 -10.85 2.54
C VAL A 79 -12.54 -10.68 4.06
N ILE A 80 -13.41 -9.76 4.52
CA ILE A 80 -13.66 -9.54 5.96
C ILE A 80 -14.09 -10.82 6.67
N LYS A 81 -14.93 -11.68 6.04
CA LYS A 81 -15.34 -12.95 6.63
C LYS A 81 -14.16 -13.88 6.90
N ILE A 82 -13.18 -13.92 5.97
CA ILE A 82 -11.99 -14.75 6.10
C ILE A 82 -11.08 -14.25 7.23
N ILE A 83 -10.89 -12.93 7.30
CA ILE A 83 -9.92 -12.34 8.23
C ILE A 83 -10.50 -12.00 9.61
N SER A 84 -11.81 -12.14 9.82
CA SER A 84 -12.55 -11.65 11.00
C SER A 84 -12.03 -12.12 12.36
N SER A 85 -11.39 -13.29 12.42
CA SER A 85 -10.80 -13.84 13.64
C SER A 85 -9.28 -13.58 13.78
N ASN A 86 -8.72 -12.79 12.86
CA ASN A 86 -7.28 -12.50 12.79
C ASN A 86 -7.03 -11.01 13.06
N PRO A 87 -5.96 -10.60 13.77
CA PRO A 87 -5.63 -9.20 14.00
C PRO A 87 -5.14 -8.44 12.77
N LEU A 88 -5.15 -9.04 11.60
CA LEU A 88 -4.75 -8.48 10.32
C LEU A 88 -5.55 -7.21 10.00
N ARG A 89 -4.85 -6.17 9.58
CA ARG A 89 -5.48 -4.92 9.11
C ARG A 89 -5.72 -4.98 7.61
N TYR A 90 -6.90 -4.60 7.16
CA TYR A 90 -7.30 -4.66 5.77
C TYR A 90 -7.59 -3.28 5.17
N PHE A 91 -7.07 -3.06 3.96
CA PHE A 91 -7.12 -1.82 3.19
C PHE A 91 -7.55 -2.11 1.75
N PRO A 92 -8.84 -2.26 1.44
CA PRO A 92 -9.33 -2.51 0.09
C PRO A 92 -9.14 -1.32 -0.85
N PHE A 93 -9.22 -1.59 -2.16
CA PHE A 93 -9.29 -0.55 -3.18
C PHE A 93 -10.68 0.08 -3.20
N PRO A 94 -10.82 1.42 -3.12
CA PRO A 94 -12.06 2.10 -3.43
C PRO A 94 -12.24 2.28 -4.93
N GLY A 95 -13.48 2.34 -5.39
CA GLY A 95 -13.83 2.53 -6.79
C GLY A 95 -13.76 1.26 -7.62
N ARG A 96 -13.76 1.41 -8.94
CA ARG A 96 -13.67 0.31 -9.89
C ARG A 96 -12.23 0.15 -10.36
N VAL A 97 -11.63 -0.98 -10.02
CA VAL A 97 -10.27 -1.33 -10.45
C VAL A 97 -10.35 -2.37 -11.57
N VAL A 98 -9.64 -2.13 -12.66
CA VAL A 98 -9.65 -2.99 -13.86
C VAL A 98 -8.26 -3.17 -14.42
N GLY A 99 -8.10 -4.20 -15.24
CA GLY A 99 -6.90 -4.42 -16.05
C GLY A 99 -5.67 -4.91 -15.29
N HIS A 100 -4.60 -5.16 -16.05
CA HIS A 100 -3.29 -5.52 -15.53
C HIS A 100 -2.22 -4.87 -16.43
N PRO A 101 -1.49 -3.86 -15.94
CA PRO A 101 -1.52 -3.28 -14.58
C PRO A 101 -2.87 -2.64 -14.25
N SER A 102 -3.21 -2.68 -12.95
CA SER A 102 -4.49 -2.18 -12.43
C SER A 102 -4.67 -0.68 -12.70
N VAL A 103 -5.84 -0.30 -13.20
CA VAL A 103 -6.27 1.09 -13.46
C VAL A 103 -7.50 1.37 -12.60
N LEU A 104 -7.58 2.57 -12.04
CA LEU A 104 -8.74 3.04 -11.28
C LEU A 104 -9.67 3.83 -12.19
N GLU A 105 -10.89 3.35 -12.36
CA GLU A 105 -11.92 3.93 -13.22
C GLU A 105 -13.09 4.51 -12.43
N GLY A 106 -13.82 5.41 -13.07
CA GLY A 106 -15.01 6.08 -12.54
C GLY A 106 -14.83 7.57 -12.38
N SER A 107 -15.86 8.30 -11.95
CA SER A 107 -15.73 9.70 -11.57
C SER A 107 -15.16 9.85 -10.15
N ILE A 108 -14.64 11.03 -9.83
CA ILE A 108 -14.16 11.35 -8.47
C ILE A 108 -15.27 11.09 -7.44
N GLU A 109 -16.50 11.47 -7.76
CA GLU A 109 -17.67 11.27 -6.89
C GLU A 109 -17.91 9.79 -6.63
N GLN A 110 -17.92 8.95 -7.68
CA GLN A 110 -18.14 7.51 -7.56
C GLN A 110 -17.06 6.84 -6.71
N ILE A 111 -15.79 7.20 -6.92
CA ILE A 111 -14.66 6.66 -6.16
C ILE A 111 -14.75 7.11 -4.70
N THR A 112 -15.14 8.36 -4.45
CA THR A 112 -15.29 8.92 -3.11
C THR A 112 -16.46 8.28 -2.36
N GLU A 113 -17.59 8.04 -3.02
CA GLU A 113 -18.74 7.31 -2.44
C GLU A 113 -18.35 5.86 -2.07
N SER A 114 -17.61 5.19 -2.96
CA SER A 114 -17.08 3.85 -2.68
C SER A 114 -16.14 3.87 -1.46
N ALA A 115 -15.27 4.87 -1.37
CA ALA A 115 -14.35 5.05 -0.24
C ALA A 115 -15.09 5.25 1.10
N GLU A 116 -16.14 6.07 1.09
CA GLU A 116 -16.98 6.31 2.27
C GLU A 116 -17.71 5.03 2.70
N ALA A 117 -18.30 4.30 1.74
CA ALA A 117 -18.98 3.03 1.99
C ALA A 117 -18.02 1.98 2.59
N LEU A 118 -16.84 1.78 1.98
CA LEU A 118 -15.85 0.83 2.47
C LEU A 118 -15.34 1.18 3.88
N THR A 119 -15.06 2.46 4.14
CA THR A 119 -14.59 2.88 5.46
C THR A 119 -15.68 2.84 6.54
N GLY A 120 -16.95 2.68 6.16
CA GLY A 120 -18.07 2.38 7.04
C GLY A 120 -18.13 0.92 7.51
N LEU A 121 -17.50 -0.01 6.80
CA LEU A 121 -17.53 -1.43 7.14
C LEU A 121 -16.63 -1.74 8.35
N GLU A 122 -17.17 -2.53 9.29
CA GLU A 122 -16.35 -3.17 10.32
C GLU A 122 -15.40 -4.18 9.65
N GLY A 123 -14.14 -4.26 10.11
CA GLY A 123 -13.10 -5.10 9.48
C GLY A 123 -12.30 -4.42 8.36
N VAL A 124 -12.74 -3.28 7.83
CA VAL A 124 -11.91 -2.40 7.00
C VAL A 124 -11.15 -1.44 7.93
N HIS A 125 -9.84 -1.30 7.74
CA HIS A 125 -8.97 -0.50 8.60
C HIS A 125 -8.44 0.77 7.93
N GLY A 126 -8.63 0.89 6.63
CA GLY A 126 -8.25 2.01 5.79
C GLY A 126 -8.50 1.70 4.33
N LEU A 127 -7.93 2.48 3.44
CA LEU A 127 -8.06 2.32 1.99
C LEU A 127 -6.69 2.28 1.33
N ASP A 128 -6.60 1.52 0.25
CA ASP A 128 -5.47 1.48 -0.68
C ASP A 128 -5.90 2.15 -1.99
N LEU A 129 -5.58 3.43 -2.16
CA LEU A 129 -6.06 4.25 -3.27
C LEU A 129 -5.04 4.30 -4.41
N LEU A 130 -5.39 3.73 -5.56
CA LEU A 130 -4.59 3.74 -6.79
C LEU A 130 -4.63 5.10 -7.51
N ALA A 131 -4.32 6.19 -6.78
CA ALA A 131 -4.56 7.54 -7.24
C ALA A 131 -3.81 7.90 -8.53
N TYR A 132 -2.56 7.49 -8.69
CA TYR A 132 -1.76 7.76 -9.88
C TYR A 132 -1.98 6.75 -11.02
N ARG A 133 -2.98 5.90 -10.89
CA ARG A 133 -3.51 5.01 -11.94
C ARG A 133 -4.94 5.39 -12.35
N PHE A 134 -5.38 6.56 -11.92
CA PHE A 134 -6.64 7.19 -12.31
C PHE A 134 -6.40 8.14 -13.47
N GLU A 135 -7.28 8.10 -14.48
CA GLU A 135 -7.26 9.03 -15.61
C GLU A 135 -8.14 10.25 -15.30
N GLY A 136 -7.54 11.29 -14.70
CA GLY A 136 -8.25 12.50 -14.36
C GLY A 136 -7.44 13.40 -13.42
N ASP A 137 -8.13 14.28 -12.69
CA ASP A 137 -7.50 15.16 -11.70
C ASP A 137 -7.13 14.38 -10.44
N THR A 138 -5.93 13.78 -10.46
CA THR A 138 -5.40 13.00 -9.33
C THR A 138 -5.31 13.78 -8.02
N PRO A 139 -4.85 15.04 -7.97
CA PRO A 139 -4.90 15.86 -6.76
C PRO A 139 -6.32 16.03 -6.20
N ALA A 140 -7.30 16.34 -7.04
CA ALA A 140 -8.69 16.45 -6.62
C ALA A 140 -9.26 15.13 -6.09
N LEU A 141 -8.95 14.00 -6.75
CA LEU A 141 -9.32 12.66 -6.28
C LEU A 141 -8.75 12.38 -4.89
N MET A 142 -7.44 12.52 -4.72
CA MET A 142 -6.78 12.25 -3.43
C MET A 142 -7.39 13.09 -2.31
N LYS A 143 -7.59 14.38 -2.56
CA LYS A 143 -8.19 15.30 -1.60
C LYS A 143 -9.61 14.85 -1.23
N SER A 144 -10.48 14.59 -2.21
CA SER A 144 -11.86 14.17 -1.98
C SER A 144 -11.96 12.89 -1.17
N VAL A 145 -11.17 11.86 -1.52
CA VAL A 145 -11.15 10.59 -0.79
C VAL A 145 -10.60 10.76 0.63
N CYS A 146 -9.50 11.50 0.82
CA CYS A 146 -8.93 11.72 2.15
C CYS A 146 -9.86 12.52 3.08
N GLU A 147 -10.59 13.51 2.55
CA GLU A 147 -11.54 14.31 3.33
C GLU A 147 -12.79 13.51 3.74
N LYS A 148 -13.25 12.59 2.90
CA LYS A 148 -14.46 11.80 3.14
C LYS A 148 -14.21 10.49 3.89
N SER A 149 -12.99 9.96 3.79
CA SER A 149 -12.64 8.73 4.49
C SER A 149 -12.62 8.92 6.01
N LYS A 150 -13.29 8.03 6.72
CA LYS A 150 -13.26 7.97 8.20
C LYS A 150 -12.05 7.21 8.73
N LYS A 151 -11.24 6.63 7.85
CA LYS A 151 -10.11 5.76 8.16
C LYS A 151 -8.89 6.14 7.33
N PRO A 152 -7.68 5.69 7.70
CA PRO A 152 -6.45 5.99 6.98
C PRO A 152 -6.54 5.70 5.48
N VAL A 153 -5.95 6.58 4.65
CA VAL A 153 -5.81 6.37 3.20
C VAL A 153 -4.33 6.21 2.87
N VAL A 154 -4.00 5.09 2.22
CA VAL A 154 -2.70 4.80 1.63
C VAL A 154 -2.78 5.14 0.15
N ILE A 155 -1.86 5.95 -0.37
CA ILE A 155 -1.76 6.20 -1.81
C ILE A 155 -0.82 5.17 -2.42
N ALA A 156 -1.34 4.38 -3.36
CA ALA A 156 -0.62 3.32 -4.02
C ALA A 156 -0.58 3.48 -5.53
N GLY A 157 0.33 2.73 -6.14
CA GLY A 157 0.51 2.66 -7.58
C GLY A 157 1.24 3.88 -8.16
N SER A 158 2.33 3.61 -8.88
CA SER A 158 3.05 4.60 -9.69
C SER A 158 3.58 5.83 -8.95
N ILE A 159 3.92 5.71 -7.66
CA ILE A 159 4.68 6.76 -6.96
C ILE A 159 6.16 6.58 -7.29
N ASP A 160 6.72 7.54 -8.03
CA ASP A 160 8.04 7.51 -8.63
C ASP A 160 8.86 8.79 -8.38
N SER A 161 8.31 9.76 -7.66
CA SER A 161 8.96 11.05 -7.45
C SER A 161 8.62 11.68 -6.10
N ALA A 162 9.48 12.61 -5.65
CA ALA A 162 9.25 13.38 -4.43
C ALA A 162 7.98 14.23 -4.52
N GLU A 163 7.68 14.77 -5.70
CA GLU A 163 6.50 15.60 -5.96
C GLU A 163 5.21 14.82 -5.71
N ARG A 164 5.13 13.55 -6.15
CA ARG A 164 3.97 12.69 -5.90
C ARG A 164 3.81 12.35 -4.43
N ILE A 165 4.92 12.12 -3.70
CA ILE A 165 4.90 11.91 -2.25
C ILE A 165 4.39 13.17 -1.53
N MET A 166 4.89 14.36 -1.91
CA MET A 166 4.48 15.62 -1.33
C MET A 166 3.01 15.93 -1.63
N ALA A 167 2.54 15.65 -2.85
CA ALA A 167 1.13 15.80 -3.23
C ALA A 167 0.21 14.89 -2.42
N ALA A 168 0.57 13.61 -2.23
CA ALA A 168 -0.17 12.68 -1.39
C ALA A 168 -0.27 13.19 0.06
N ALA A 169 0.84 13.65 0.64
CA ALA A 169 0.87 14.22 1.98
C ALA A 169 -0.01 15.48 2.10
N SER A 170 0.04 16.36 1.11
CA SER A 170 -0.78 17.60 1.06
C SER A 170 -2.26 17.31 0.92
N ALA A 171 -2.63 16.22 0.26
CA ALA A 171 -4.02 15.77 0.13
C ALA A 171 -4.57 15.13 1.42
N GLY A 172 -3.74 14.89 2.43
CA GLY A 172 -4.14 14.29 3.70
C GLY A 172 -3.96 12.76 3.77
N ALA A 173 -3.23 12.16 2.83
CA ALA A 173 -2.91 10.74 2.90
C ALA A 173 -2.12 10.40 4.16
N THR A 174 -2.41 9.23 4.74
CA THR A 174 -1.73 8.73 5.94
C THR A 174 -0.43 8.02 5.61
N ALA A 175 -0.36 7.40 4.43
CA ALA A 175 0.78 6.63 3.96
C ALA A 175 0.81 6.59 2.42
N PHE A 176 1.91 6.06 1.88
CA PHE A 176 2.04 5.75 0.46
C PHE A 176 2.90 4.50 0.27
N THR A 177 2.77 3.88 -0.91
CA THR A 177 3.58 2.72 -1.29
C THR A 177 4.54 3.08 -2.42
N VAL A 178 5.77 2.56 -2.35
CA VAL A 178 6.76 2.66 -3.42
C VAL A 178 7.37 1.28 -3.64
N GLY A 179 7.35 0.80 -4.86
CA GLY A 179 7.96 -0.48 -5.23
C GLY A 179 8.95 -0.31 -6.38
N THR A 180 8.45 -0.42 -7.61
CA THR A 180 9.27 -0.43 -8.83
C THR A 180 10.25 0.74 -8.92
N ALA A 181 9.83 1.94 -8.58
CA ALA A 181 10.67 3.14 -8.65
C ALA A 181 11.89 3.07 -7.72
N ALA A 182 11.72 2.56 -6.49
CA ALA A 182 12.85 2.37 -5.57
C ALA A 182 13.80 1.27 -6.06
N LEU A 183 13.25 0.18 -6.63
CA LEU A 183 14.06 -0.90 -7.19
C LEU A 183 14.78 -0.49 -8.48
N ALA A 184 14.22 0.43 -9.26
CA ALA A 184 14.81 1.00 -10.47
C ALA A 184 15.86 2.10 -10.18
N GLY A 185 15.82 2.70 -8.98
CA GLY A 185 16.76 3.78 -8.62
C GLY A 185 16.28 5.16 -9.07
N ASP A 186 14.96 5.38 -9.17
CA ASP A 186 14.38 6.60 -9.75
C ASP A 186 14.40 7.82 -8.81
N PHE A 187 14.59 7.61 -7.50
CA PHE A 187 14.63 8.71 -6.54
C PHE A 187 16.02 9.35 -6.47
N PRO A 188 16.10 10.68 -6.24
CA PRO A 188 17.37 11.38 -6.05
C PRO A 188 18.12 10.81 -4.84
N ALA A 189 19.25 10.12 -5.08
CA ALA A 189 20.05 9.47 -4.07
C ALA A 189 21.53 9.44 -4.50
N ASP A 190 22.44 9.17 -3.57
CA ASP A 190 23.88 9.08 -3.84
C ASP A 190 24.23 7.91 -4.80
N SER A 191 23.37 6.91 -4.87
CA SER A 191 23.47 5.79 -5.81
C SER A 191 22.09 5.19 -6.12
N SER A 192 22.01 4.39 -7.20
CA SER A 192 20.78 3.66 -7.56
C SER A 192 20.52 2.43 -6.68
N GLY A 193 21.44 2.05 -5.80
CA GLY A 193 21.26 0.91 -4.90
C GLY A 193 20.10 1.09 -3.92
N LEU A 194 19.39 0.03 -3.59
CA LEU A 194 18.16 0.08 -2.81
C LEU A 194 18.36 0.73 -1.42
N ILE A 195 19.50 0.54 -0.77
CA ILE A 195 19.80 1.20 0.51
C ILE A 195 19.77 2.74 0.35
N SER A 196 20.43 3.28 -0.69
CA SER A 196 20.44 4.73 -0.95
C SER A 196 19.04 5.24 -1.32
N GLN A 197 18.28 4.46 -2.07
CA GLN A 197 16.89 4.80 -2.44
C GLN A 197 15.99 4.85 -1.19
N VAL A 198 16.12 3.91 -0.27
CA VAL A 198 15.39 3.91 0.99
C VAL A 198 15.76 5.13 1.85
N HIS A 199 17.04 5.49 1.95
CA HIS A 199 17.46 6.70 2.65
C HIS A 199 16.85 7.96 2.05
N SER A 200 16.86 8.07 0.71
CA SER A 200 16.19 9.18 0.01
C SER A 200 14.71 9.25 0.32
N LEU A 201 14.01 8.12 0.21
CA LEU A 201 12.58 8.02 0.55
C LEU A 201 12.29 8.43 2.01
N MET A 202 13.11 8.00 2.95
CA MET A 202 12.99 8.39 4.37
C MET A 202 13.16 9.91 4.55
N SER A 203 14.10 10.52 3.83
CA SER A 203 14.32 11.98 3.84
C SER A 203 13.15 12.74 3.23
N ILE A 204 12.65 12.32 2.06
CA ILE A 204 11.47 12.91 1.41
C ILE A 204 10.24 12.80 2.32
N THR A 205 10.06 11.62 2.92
CA THR A 205 9.00 11.34 3.88
C THR A 205 9.05 12.28 5.11
N ALA A 206 10.24 12.49 5.67
CA ALA A 206 10.39 13.39 6.82
C ALA A 206 9.98 14.82 6.48
N ARG A 207 10.30 15.30 5.26
CA ARG A 207 9.83 16.61 4.76
C ARG A 207 8.32 16.64 4.54
N ALA A 208 7.76 15.58 3.94
CA ALA A 208 6.32 15.48 3.70
C ALA A 208 5.50 15.52 5.01
N ARG A 209 6.03 14.96 6.10
CA ARG A 209 5.40 15.02 7.43
C ARG A 209 5.27 16.44 8.00
N GLN A 210 6.15 17.35 7.61
CA GLN A 210 6.11 18.73 8.11
C GLN A 210 4.98 19.55 7.50
N ILE A 211 4.52 19.17 6.31
CA ILE A 211 3.42 19.85 5.61
C ILE A 211 2.07 19.15 5.78
N SER A 212 2.06 17.90 6.24
CA SER A 212 0.85 17.13 6.46
C SER A 212 0.18 17.54 7.78
N THR A 213 -1.11 17.82 7.75
CA THR A 213 -1.94 18.06 8.93
C THR A 213 -2.28 16.77 9.70
N PHE A 214 -1.92 15.60 9.17
CA PHE A 214 -2.21 14.30 9.76
C PHE A 214 -0.98 13.65 10.42
N PRO A 215 -1.16 13.08 11.62
CA PRO A 215 -0.05 12.44 12.32
C PRO A 215 0.18 11.01 11.81
N ARG A 216 1.30 10.81 11.11
CA ARG A 216 2.17 9.65 11.26
C ARG A 216 1.75 8.30 10.69
N ARG A 217 2.32 7.89 9.64
CA ARG A 217 3.03 6.60 9.36
C ARG A 217 3.18 6.48 7.86
N ILE A 218 4.37 6.34 7.35
CA ILE A 218 4.61 6.13 5.93
C ILE A 218 5.12 4.71 5.80
N ALA A 219 4.43 3.91 4.99
CA ALA A 219 4.81 2.56 4.65
C ALA A 219 5.56 2.55 3.31
N LEU A 220 6.71 1.91 3.28
CA LEU A 220 7.39 1.47 2.08
C LEU A 220 6.92 0.03 1.79
N VAL A 221 6.07 -0.13 0.79
CA VAL A 221 5.59 -1.42 0.29
C VAL A 221 6.13 -1.64 -1.11
#